data_695ea7540348d570e5fe450474d6839b
#
_entry.id   695ea7540348d570e5fe450474d6839b
#
_cell.length_a   1.000
_cell.length_b   1.000
_cell.length_c   1.000
_cell.angle_alpha   90.00
_cell.angle_beta   90.00
_cell.angle_gamma   90.00
#
_symmetry.space_group_name_H-M   'P 1'
#
loop_
_entity.id
_entity.type
_entity.pdbx_description
1 polymer ?
#
loop_
_entity_poly.entity_id
_entity_poly.type
_entity_poly.pdbx_seq_one_letter_code
_entity_poly.pdbx_strand_id
1 'polypeptide(L)'
;MKNKLFNLIVRATAVATVASSLAMVMPARGADLETMSDTMTRLEITTAADHDVRFVIANVLGAVGDEIAISFDTDFNTAAIVFGDVDLAYDADGTCVTFSNELTIATAAGDNAWGAAMAADVLTLTHPTNAANGDIPADRCVQVQIGTNAAGGSNQIANPGTVQTSLIEIVTVSDATGDAGSLAVSIVDDDQVTVTANVDPTLTFDIDTSTTTSANTDAEYTVDFGTLSTTGVFSGTGLVNYIMFDLSTNATSGAIVTIQNANGTSGMVSTSSSETIANANTTAQSGVENYGWCVEYEGETSGADFNAAGAYESGTCAQALSDTTEALSTSAANLFETGPTAGPVNAGRGVLSGSAVISVLTEAHDDYTDTLTFIATATF
;
A
#
# COMPACT_ATOMS: atom_id res chain seq x y z
N MET A 1 -37.99 -50.08 59.67
CA MET A 1 -37.91 -50.33 58.19
C MET A 1 -39.03 -49.71 57.41
N LYS A 2 -40.29 -49.69 57.89
CA LYS A 2 -41.44 -49.15 57.15
C LYS A 2 -41.34 -47.66 56.83
N ASN A 3 -40.79 -46.81 57.69
CA ASN A 3 -40.69 -45.33 57.42
C ASN A 3 -39.62 -44.91 56.40
N LYS A 4 -38.56 -45.73 56.21
CA LYS A 4 -37.57 -45.43 55.15
C LYS A 4 -38.07 -45.78 53.78
N LEU A 5 -38.88 -46.81 53.66
CA LEU A 5 -39.46 -47.21 52.38
C LEU A 5 -40.54 -46.22 51.90
N PHE A 6 -41.35 -45.69 52.86
CA PHE A 6 -42.40 -44.71 52.54
C PHE A 6 -41.78 -43.38 52.05
N ASN A 7 -40.71 -42.91 52.73
CA ASN A 7 -40.00 -41.68 52.26
C ASN A 7 -39.28 -41.86 50.95
N LEU A 8 -38.82 -43.09 50.64
CA LEU A 8 -38.16 -43.35 49.33
C LEU A 8 -39.21 -43.39 48.19
N ILE A 9 -40.38 -43.94 48.46
CA ILE A 9 -41.49 -43.95 47.47
C ILE A 9 -42.04 -42.53 47.22
N VAL A 10 -42.24 -41.74 48.27
CA VAL A 10 -42.70 -40.34 48.13
C VAL A 10 -41.68 -39.48 47.37
N ARG A 11 -40.38 -39.67 47.63
CA ARG A 11 -39.34 -38.94 46.87
C ARG A 11 -39.20 -39.39 45.44
N ALA A 12 -39.35 -40.68 45.17
CA ALA A 12 -39.34 -41.20 43.82
C ALA A 12 -40.55 -40.75 43.01
N THR A 13 -41.75 -40.68 43.64
CA THR A 13 -42.96 -40.21 42.99
C THR A 13 -42.95 -38.69 42.76
N ALA A 14 -42.36 -37.87 43.66
CA ALA A 14 -42.22 -36.42 43.48
C ALA A 14 -41.21 -36.09 42.36
N VAL A 15 -40.12 -36.87 42.25
CA VAL A 15 -39.13 -36.68 41.17
C VAL A 15 -39.71 -37.13 39.81
N ALA A 16 -40.49 -38.22 39.79
CA ALA A 16 -41.12 -38.68 38.56
C ALA A 16 -42.21 -37.71 38.03
N THR A 17 -42.98 -37.07 38.94
CA THR A 17 -44.00 -36.09 38.55
C THR A 17 -43.41 -34.76 38.13
N VAL A 18 -42.30 -34.32 38.72
CA VAL A 18 -41.60 -33.13 38.24
C VAL A 18 -40.90 -33.35 36.90
N ALA A 19 -40.31 -34.56 36.70
CA ALA A 19 -39.71 -34.91 35.42
C ALA A 19 -40.74 -35.08 34.30
N SER A 20 -41.95 -35.53 34.60
CA SER A 20 -43.03 -35.64 33.61
C SER A 20 -43.75 -34.33 33.30
N SER A 21 -43.65 -33.31 34.17
CA SER A 21 -44.21 -31.99 33.91
C SER A 21 -43.20 -31.02 33.19
N LEU A 22 -41.94 -31.39 33.22
CA LEU A 22 -40.93 -30.65 32.41
C LEU A 22 -40.80 -31.19 31.00
N ALA A 23 -41.45 -32.33 30.67
CA ALA A 23 -41.41 -32.92 29.35
C ALA A 23 -42.55 -32.43 28.41
N MET A 24 -43.26 -31.36 28.79
CA MET A 24 -44.36 -30.84 28.00
C MET A 24 -44.29 -29.32 27.89
N VAL A 25 -43.82 -28.91 26.89
CA VAL A 25 -44.16 -27.96 25.83
C VAL A 25 -42.85 -27.68 25.11
N MET A 26 -42.37 -28.65 24.36
CA MET A 26 -41.65 -28.22 23.17
C MET A 26 -42.74 -27.75 22.21
N PRO A 27 -42.77 -26.46 21.82
CA PRO A 27 -43.56 -26.11 20.66
C PRO A 27 -43.14 -27.05 19.52
N ALA A 28 -44.07 -27.43 18.69
CA ALA A 28 -43.76 -28.20 17.47
C ALA A 28 -42.70 -27.33 16.75
N ARG A 29 -41.46 -27.78 16.77
CA ARG A 29 -40.42 -27.12 15.98
C ARG A 29 -40.80 -27.35 14.52
N GLY A 30 -40.76 -26.29 13.76
CA GLY A 30 -40.71 -26.37 12.31
C GLY A 30 -39.46 -27.09 11.83
N ALA A 31 -39.12 -26.96 10.59
CA ALA A 31 -37.89 -27.49 10.07
C ALA A 31 -36.65 -26.80 10.70
N ASP A 32 -35.54 -27.49 10.71
CA ASP A 32 -34.28 -26.88 11.06
C ASP A 32 -33.83 -25.94 9.92
N LEU A 33 -33.29 -24.77 10.26
CA LEU A 33 -32.64 -23.90 9.29
C LEU A 33 -31.39 -24.59 8.74
N GLU A 34 -31.17 -24.45 7.45
CA GLU A 34 -30.00 -25.04 6.79
C GLU A 34 -28.97 -23.94 6.42
N THR A 35 -27.73 -24.35 6.21
CA THR A 35 -26.65 -23.50 5.67
C THR A 35 -26.50 -22.14 6.41
N MET A 36 -26.51 -22.18 7.75
CA MET A 36 -26.37 -20.96 8.55
C MET A 36 -24.93 -20.49 8.63
N SER A 37 -24.71 -19.21 8.48
CA SER A 37 -23.43 -18.55 8.68
C SER A 37 -23.61 -17.12 9.16
N ASP A 38 -22.63 -16.60 9.86
CA ASP A 38 -22.45 -15.19 10.14
C ASP A 38 -21.00 -14.81 9.78
N THR A 39 -20.88 -13.80 8.94
CA THR A 39 -19.58 -13.23 8.60
C THR A 39 -19.43 -11.88 9.29
N MET A 40 -18.60 -11.84 10.30
CA MET A 40 -18.31 -10.64 11.07
C MET A 40 -17.08 -9.92 10.50
N THR A 41 -17.09 -8.60 10.54
CA THR A 41 -15.91 -7.79 10.12
C THR A 41 -14.79 -7.80 11.14
N ARG A 42 -15.10 -8.02 12.42
CA ARG A 42 -14.15 -8.10 13.53
C ARG A 42 -14.58 -9.17 14.54
N LEU A 43 -13.61 -9.88 15.08
CA LEU A 43 -13.83 -10.89 16.12
C LEU A 43 -13.21 -10.52 17.47
N GLU A 44 -12.46 -9.43 17.52
CA GLU A 44 -11.78 -8.94 18.73
C GLU A 44 -12.77 -8.50 19.80
N ILE A 45 -12.47 -8.79 21.06
CA ILE A 45 -13.25 -8.37 22.23
C ILE A 45 -13.51 -6.85 22.22
N THR A 46 -14.69 -6.44 22.67
CA THR A 46 -15.15 -5.03 22.78
C THR A 46 -15.14 -4.23 21.49
N THR A 47 -14.72 -4.80 20.38
CA THR A 47 -14.66 -4.12 19.08
C THR A 47 -16.02 -4.17 18.39
N ALA A 48 -16.37 -3.08 17.72
CA ALA A 48 -17.60 -3.02 16.93
C ALA A 48 -17.42 -3.80 15.61
N ALA A 49 -18.41 -4.58 15.23
CA ALA A 49 -18.42 -5.43 14.06
C ALA A 49 -19.73 -5.31 13.27
N ASP A 50 -19.62 -5.44 11.96
CA ASP A 50 -20.78 -5.72 11.12
C ASP A 50 -21.02 -7.22 11.10
N HIS A 51 -22.27 -7.62 10.94
CA HIS A 51 -22.72 -8.99 10.78
C HIS A 51 -23.38 -9.17 9.41
N ASP A 52 -23.04 -10.25 8.73
CA ASP A 52 -23.71 -10.74 7.51
C ASP A 52 -24.24 -12.15 7.80
N VAL A 53 -25.44 -12.18 8.31
CA VAL A 53 -26.12 -13.42 8.75
C VAL A 53 -26.84 -14.03 7.56
N ARG A 54 -26.56 -15.28 7.25
CA ARG A 54 -27.19 -16.02 6.14
C ARG A 54 -27.71 -17.35 6.60
N PHE A 55 -28.89 -17.74 6.10
CA PHE A 55 -29.52 -18.99 6.41
C PHE A 55 -30.57 -19.37 5.36
N VAL A 56 -30.79 -20.68 5.17
CA VAL A 56 -31.81 -21.16 4.25
C VAL A 56 -33.08 -21.54 5.06
N ILE A 57 -34.22 -20.97 4.66
CA ILE A 57 -35.53 -21.24 5.27
C ILE A 57 -36.21 -22.41 4.56
N ALA A 58 -36.88 -23.29 5.31
CA ALA A 58 -37.67 -24.38 4.76
C ALA A 58 -39.12 -23.96 4.48
N ASN A 59 -39.64 -23.01 5.23
CA ASN A 59 -41.01 -22.54 5.12
C ASN A 59 -41.09 -21.15 4.52
N VAL A 60 -42.14 -20.89 3.73
CA VAL A 60 -42.40 -19.55 3.18
C VAL A 60 -42.69 -18.56 4.29
N LEU A 61 -42.18 -17.31 4.15
CA LEU A 61 -42.56 -16.16 4.96
C LEU A 61 -43.34 -15.21 4.05
N GLY A 62 -44.68 -15.22 4.14
CA GLY A 62 -45.55 -14.49 3.22
C GLY A 62 -46.90 -14.09 3.86
N ALA A 63 -47.13 -14.40 5.12
CA ALA A 63 -48.31 -13.97 5.83
C ALA A 63 -48.05 -12.73 6.66
N VAL A 64 -49.07 -11.91 6.83
CA VAL A 64 -49.02 -10.79 7.75
C VAL A 64 -48.77 -11.28 9.18
N GLY A 65 -47.67 -10.82 9.76
CA GLY A 65 -47.28 -11.25 11.10
C GLY A 65 -46.22 -12.35 11.13
N ASP A 66 -45.76 -12.84 9.95
CA ASP A 66 -44.59 -13.70 9.88
C ASP A 66 -43.34 -12.87 10.32
N GLU A 67 -42.41 -13.53 10.97
CA GLU A 67 -41.24 -12.87 11.56
C GLU A 67 -39.95 -13.66 11.33
N ILE A 68 -38.83 -12.94 11.29
CA ILE A 68 -37.49 -13.45 11.49
C ILE A 68 -36.96 -12.83 12.77
N ALA A 69 -36.57 -13.66 13.74
CA ALA A 69 -35.93 -13.22 14.97
C ALA A 69 -34.50 -13.72 15.00
N ILE A 70 -33.53 -12.81 15.15
CA ILE A 70 -32.11 -13.13 15.33
C ILE A 70 -31.73 -12.68 16.74
N SER A 71 -31.45 -13.65 17.60
CA SER A 71 -31.09 -13.43 19.00
C SER A 71 -29.58 -13.54 19.16
N PHE A 72 -28.96 -12.48 19.62
CA PHE A 72 -27.57 -12.44 20.01
C PHE A 72 -27.42 -12.84 21.48
N ASP A 73 -26.30 -13.49 21.82
CA ASP A 73 -25.96 -13.72 23.23
C ASP A 73 -25.89 -12.38 23.98
N THR A 74 -26.32 -12.37 25.25
CA THR A 74 -26.48 -11.15 26.07
C THR A 74 -25.20 -10.35 26.29
N ASP A 75 -24.04 -10.93 25.97
CA ASP A 75 -22.74 -10.28 26.10
C ASP A 75 -22.41 -9.36 24.90
N PHE A 76 -23.15 -9.46 23.80
CA PHE A 76 -23.07 -8.50 22.72
C PHE A 76 -23.75 -7.17 23.10
N ASN A 77 -23.24 -6.05 22.65
CA ASN A 77 -23.90 -4.77 22.82
C ASN A 77 -24.59 -4.33 21.53
N THR A 78 -25.88 -4.59 21.49
CA THR A 78 -26.74 -4.31 20.33
C THR A 78 -27.52 -2.98 20.46
N ALA A 79 -27.36 -2.25 21.57
CA ALA A 79 -28.19 -1.12 21.96
C ALA A 79 -28.19 0.07 20.98
N ALA A 80 -27.17 0.20 20.16
CA ALA A 80 -27.06 1.28 19.16
C ALA A 80 -27.79 0.97 17.84
N ILE A 81 -28.13 -0.30 17.58
CA ILE A 81 -28.71 -0.74 16.30
C ILE A 81 -30.14 -0.24 16.14
N VAL A 82 -30.39 0.38 15.01
CA VAL A 82 -31.72 0.86 14.58
C VAL A 82 -32.06 0.27 13.21
N PHE A 83 -33.30 0.42 12.76
CA PHE A 83 -33.76 -0.14 11.48
C PHE A 83 -32.89 0.27 10.27
N GLY A 84 -32.29 1.47 10.29
CA GLY A 84 -31.40 1.95 9.22
C GLY A 84 -30.05 1.27 9.19
N ASP A 85 -29.70 0.48 10.20
CA ASP A 85 -28.49 -0.31 10.27
C ASP A 85 -28.73 -1.78 9.84
N VAL A 86 -29.90 -2.06 9.22
CA VAL A 86 -30.31 -3.42 8.85
C VAL A 86 -30.77 -3.45 7.40
N ASP A 87 -30.24 -4.39 6.63
CA ASP A 87 -30.75 -4.75 5.31
C ASP A 87 -31.21 -6.21 5.30
N LEU A 88 -32.25 -6.47 4.53
CA LEU A 88 -32.80 -7.80 4.32
C LEU A 88 -32.89 -8.09 2.82
N ALA A 89 -32.34 -9.22 2.41
CA ALA A 89 -32.43 -9.71 1.04
C ALA A 89 -32.58 -11.23 1.02
N TYR A 90 -32.98 -11.78 -0.11
CA TYR A 90 -32.92 -13.20 -0.35
C TYR A 90 -32.41 -13.55 -1.76
N ASP A 91 -31.87 -14.74 -1.91
CA ASP A 91 -31.40 -15.23 -3.19
C ASP A 91 -32.51 -15.83 -4.06
N ALA A 92 -32.22 -16.08 -5.32
CA ALA A 92 -33.18 -16.63 -6.25
C ALA A 92 -33.21 -18.17 -6.27
N ASP A 93 -32.19 -18.85 -5.68
CA ASP A 93 -31.95 -20.28 -5.91
C ASP A 93 -31.52 -21.09 -4.66
N GLY A 94 -31.44 -20.49 -3.48
CA GLY A 94 -31.05 -21.15 -2.24
C GLY A 94 -29.56 -21.43 -2.08
N THR A 95 -28.69 -20.87 -2.93
CA THR A 95 -27.25 -21.15 -2.91
C THR A 95 -26.45 -20.21 -1.97
N CYS A 96 -27.05 -19.15 -1.44
CA CYS A 96 -26.42 -18.13 -0.59
C CYS A 96 -25.27 -17.35 -1.29
N VAL A 97 -25.26 -17.26 -2.61
CA VAL A 97 -24.17 -16.62 -3.36
C VAL A 97 -24.54 -15.23 -3.86
N THR A 98 -25.73 -15.05 -4.41
CA THR A 98 -26.17 -13.79 -5.00
C THR A 98 -27.55 -13.37 -4.49
N PHE A 99 -27.62 -12.28 -3.76
CA PHE A 99 -28.84 -11.76 -3.19
C PHE A 99 -29.39 -10.66 -4.09
N SER A 100 -30.26 -11.02 -5.01
CA SER A 100 -30.85 -10.13 -6.01
C SER A 100 -32.22 -9.57 -5.63
N ASN A 101 -32.83 -10.09 -4.57
CA ASN A 101 -34.15 -9.70 -4.11
C ASN A 101 -34.02 -8.92 -2.79
N GLU A 102 -33.72 -7.62 -2.91
CA GLU A 102 -33.65 -6.72 -1.75
C GLU A 102 -35.06 -6.35 -1.28
N LEU A 103 -35.25 -6.35 0.03
CA LEU A 103 -36.52 -6.04 0.69
C LEU A 103 -36.40 -4.69 1.42
N THR A 104 -37.41 -3.87 1.31
CA THR A 104 -37.44 -2.57 1.98
C THR A 104 -37.62 -2.74 3.49
N ILE A 105 -36.80 -2.05 4.27
CA ILE A 105 -36.83 -2.03 5.75
C ILE A 105 -37.38 -0.68 6.26
N ALA A 106 -38.17 -0.74 7.32
CA ALA A 106 -38.71 0.44 8.04
C ALA A 106 -38.75 0.17 9.55
N THR A 107 -38.98 1.21 10.35
CA THR A 107 -39.14 1.10 11.82
C THR A 107 -40.30 0.21 12.28
N ALA A 108 -41.27 0.02 11.42
CA ALA A 108 -42.42 -0.86 11.65
C ALA A 108 -42.89 -1.41 10.32
N ALA A 109 -43.54 -2.60 10.36
CA ALA A 109 -44.11 -3.20 9.16
C ALA A 109 -45.12 -2.26 8.49
N GLY A 110 -44.93 -2.05 7.18
CA GLY A 110 -45.81 -1.22 6.34
C GLY A 110 -46.34 -2.05 5.16
N ASP A 111 -47.09 -1.42 4.24
CA ASP A 111 -47.67 -2.15 3.09
C ASP A 111 -46.64 -2.87 2.22
N ASN A 112 -45.43 -2.29 2.07
CA ASN A 112 -44.37 -2.80 1.22
C ASN A 112 -43.02 -2.86 1.94
N ALA A 113 -42.99 -2.75 3.26
CA ALA A 113 -41.77 -2.71 4.02
C ALA A 113 -41.80 -3.67 5.21
N TRP A 114 -40.76 -4.41 5.41
CA TRP A 114 -40.51 -5.19 6.62
C TRP A 114 -40.21 -4.24 7.78
N GLY A 115 -40.81 -4.49 8.92
CA GLY A 115 -40.49 -3.79 10.15
C GLY A 115 -39.21 -4.35 10.74
N ALA A 116 -38.26 -3.51 11.19
CA ALA A 116 -37.09 -3.96 11.89
C ALA A 116 -36.97 -3.27 13.26
N ALA A 117 -36.81 -4.06 14.31
CA ALA A 117 -36.66 -3.59 15.69
C ALA A 117 -35.61 -4.42 16.42
N MET A 118 -34.67 -3.75 17.07
CA MET A 118 -33.71 -4.35 17.99
C MET A 118 -34.15 -4.10 19.41
N ALA A 119 -34.40 -5.14 20.20
CA ALA A 119 -34.80 -5.03 21.60
C ALA A 119 -34.29 -6.25 22.39
N ALA A 120 -33.67 -6.00 23.55
CA ALA A 120 -33.15 -7.04 24.42
C ALA A 120 -32.29 -8.11 23.68
N ASP A 121 -31.37 -7.64 22.85
CA ASP A 121 -30.44 -8.43 22.04
C ASP A 121 -31.11 -9.32 20.96
N VAL A 122 -32.36 -9.02 20.61
CA VAL A 122 -33.11 -9.70 19.55
C VAL A 122 -33.44 -8.68 18.45
N LEU A 123 -32.97 -8.94 17.24
CA LEU A 123 -33.44 -8.29 16.04
C LEU A 123 -34.68 -9.02 15.55
N THR A 124 -35.83 -8.35 15.53
CA THR A 124 -37.07 -8.86 14.97
C THR A 124 -37.38 -8.17 13.66
N LEU A 125 -37.51 -8.95 12.59
CA LEU A 125 -37.94 -8.49 11.28
C LEU A 125 -39.38 -9.00 11.08
N THR A 126 -40.35 -8.10 10.92
CA THR A 126 -41.78 -8.41 10.79
C THR A 126 -42.21 -8.19 9.35
N HIS A 127 -42.89 -9.18 8.76
CA HIS A 127 -43.40 -9.15 7.40
C HIS A 127 -44.32 -7.95 7.15
N PRO A 128 -44.36 -7.39 5.92
CA PRO A 128 -45.26 -6.32 5.52
C PRO A 128 -46.73 -6.58 5.90
N THR A 129 -47.49 -5.49 6.13
CA THR A 129 -48.91 -5.56 6.48
C THR A 129 -49.80 -5.95 5.31
N ASN A 130 -49.26 -6.02 4.09
CA ASN A 130 -49.91 -6.52 2.89
C ASN A 130 -49.27 -7.85 2.49
N ALA A 131 -50.06 -8.94 2.61
CA ALA A 131 -49.61 -10.29 2.31
C ALA A 131 -49.26 -10.56 0.82
N ALA A 132 -49.41 -9.59 -0.07
CA ALA A 132 -48.98 -9.71 -1.46
C ALA A 132 -47.56 -9.13 -1.74
N ASN A 133 -46.91 -8.60 -0.72
CA ASN A 133 -45.62 -7.90 -0.87
C ASN A 133 -44.60 -8.40 0.13
N GLY A 134 -43.37 -8.50 -0.31
CA GLY A 134 -42.25 -8.81 0.57
C GLY A 134 -42.08 -10.28 0.95
N ASP A 135 -42.78 -11.19 0.25
CA ASP A 135 -42.70 -12.62 0.51
C ASP A 135 -41.27 -13.15 0.29
N ILE A 136 -40.83 -14.03 1.17
CA ILE A 136 -39.64 -14.84 0.99
C ILE A 136 -40.08 -16.27 0.76
N PRO A 137 -39.90 -16.83 -0.46
CA PRO A 137 -40.32 -18.20 -0.78
C PRO A 137 -39.53 -19.24 0.02
N ALA A 138 -40.12 -20.40 0.23
CA ALA A 138 -39.44 -21.56 0.81
C ALA A 138 -38.18 -21.92 0.01
N ASP A 139 -37.22 -22.55 0.67
CA ASP A 139 -35.94 -23.01 0.10
C ASP A 139 -35.08 -21.85 -0.46
N ARG A 140 -35.21 -20.64 0.09
CA ARG A 140 -34.38 -19.49 -0.25
C ARG A 140 -33.36 -19.20 0.85
N CYS A 141 -32.18 -18.75 0.44
CA CYS A 141 -31.22 -18.21 1.36
C CYS A 141 -31.56 -16.76 1.67
N VAL A 142 -31.74 -16.47 2.93
CA VAL A 142 -31.97 -15.14 3.46
C VAL A 142 -30.64 -14.56 3.88
N GLN A 143 -30.41 -13.28 3.58
CA GLN A 143 -29.30 -12.46 4.08
C GLN A 143 -29.86 -11.34 4.94
N VAL A 144 -29.30 -11.20 6.12
CA VAL A 144 -29.54 -10.04 7.00
C VAL A 144 -28.20 -9.39 7.27
N GLN A 145 -27.99 -8.19 6.74
CA GLN A 145 -26.83 -7.36 7.03
C GLN A 145 -27.17 -6.46 8.20
N ILE A 146 -26.28 -6.38 9.18
CA ILE A 146 -26.46 -5.56 10.39
C ILE A 146 -25.16 -4.77 10.61
N GLY A 147 -25.26 -3.46 10.53
CA GLY A 147 -24.09 -2.63 10.74
C GLY A 147 -23.88 -1.60 9.64
N THR A 148 -22.63 -1.20 9.45
CA THR A 148 -22.24 -0.27 8.38
C THR A 148 -22.18 -0.94 7.00
N ASN A 149 -22.29 -2.24 6.93
CA ASN A 149 -22.48 -3.01 5.71
C ASN A 149 -23.92 -2.94 5.16
N ALA A 150 -24.89 -2.54 5.97
CA ALA A 150 -26.22 -2.23 5.50
C ALA A 150 -26.26 -0.86 4.79
N ALA A 151 -27.10 -0.71 3.78
CA ALA A 151 -27.21 0.52 3.00
C ALA A 151 -27.72 1.69 3.86
N GLY A 152 -26.83 2.62 4.19
CA GLY A 152 -27.13 3.74 5.08
C GLY A 152 -26.88 3.46 6.56
N GLY A 153 -26.39 2.28 6.91
CA GLY A 153 -26.02 1.92 8.27
C GLY A 153 -24.90 2.78 8.84
N SER A 154 -24.98 3.07 10.12
CA SER A 154 -24.03 3.94 10.83
C SER A 154 -23.59 3.41 12.19
N ASN A 155 -24.28 2.42 12.72
CA ASN A 155 -23.95 1.76 13.98
C ASN A 155 -23.57 0.30 13.74
N GLN A 156 -22.82 -0.28 14.66
CA GLN A 156 -22.37 -1.67 14.62
C GLN A 156 -22.65 -2.35 15.95
N ILE A 157 -22.71 -3.67 15.98
CA ILE A 157 -22.82 -4.45 17.21
C ILE A 157 -21.42 -4.52 17.84
N ALA A 158 -21.29 -4.19 19.12
CA ALA A 158 -20.02 -4.39 19.79
C ALA A 158 -19.92 -5.82 20.36
N ASN A 159 -18.77 -6.44 20.11
CA ASN A 159 -18.44 -7.79 20.57
C ASN A 159 -18.39 -7.90 22.09
N PRO A 160 -18.61 -9.11 22.65
CA PRO A 160 -18.39 -9.39 24.06
C PRO A 160 -17.05 -8.90 24.61
N GLY A 161 -17.02 -8.53 25.90
CA GLY A 161 -15.80 -8.04 26.56
C GLY A 161 -14.80 -9.12 26.96
N THR A 162 -15.07 -10.37 26.67
CA THR A 162 -14.23 -11.53 27.02
C THR A 162 -14.12 -12.51 25.87
N VAL A 163 -12.98 -13.17 25.79
CA VAL A 163 -12.78 -14.29 24.84
C VAL A 163 -13.74 -15.42 25.17
N GLN A 164 -14.59 -15.75 24.20
CA GLN A 164 -15.62 -16.78 24.37
C GLN A 164 -16.16 -17.28 23.04
N THR A 165 -16.97 -18.34 23.11
CA THR A 165 -17.86 -18.73 22.00
C THR A 165 -19.25 -18.23 22.33
N SER A 166 -19.81 -17.38 21.47
CA SER A 166 -21.15 -16.84 21.59
C SER A 166 -22.09 -17.50 20.58
N LEU A 167 -23.35 -17.65 20.96
CA LEU A 167 -24.38 -18.20 20.09
C LEU A 167 -25.21 -17.08 19.47
N ILE A 168 -25.58 -17.31 18.21
CA ILE A 168 -26.61 -16.53 17.52
C ILE A 168 -27.70 -17.50 17.16
N GLU A 169 -28.90 -17.27 17.69
CA GLU A 169 -30.07 -18.08 17.43
C GLU A 169 -30.97 -17.40 16.41
N ILE A 170 -31.45 -18.15 15.44
CA ILE A 170 -32.35 -17.65 14.39
C ILE A 170 -33.63 -18.47 14.47
N VAL A 171 -34.76 -17.76 14.54
CA VAL A 171 -36.09 -18.34 14.55
C VAL A 171 -36.94 -17.61 13.53
N THR A 172 -37.61 -18.33 12.66
CA THR A 172 -38.69 -17.76 11.83
C THR A 172 -40.05 -18.17 12.42
N VAL A 173 -41.02 -17.28 12.33
CA VAL A 173 -42.39 -17.54 12.71
C VAL A 173 -43.24 -17.40 11.47
N SER A 174 -43.88 -18.51 11.07
CA SER A 174 -44.79 -18.59 9.91
C SER A 174 -46.08 -19.31 10.34
N ASP A 175 -47.18 -18.62 10.38
CA ASP A 175 -48.54 -19.11 10.72
C ASP A 175 -48.62 -20.14 11.87
N ALA A 176 -48.20 -21.38 11.65
CA ALA A 176 -48.24 -22.49 12.63
C ALA A 176 -46.94 -23.22 12.84
N THR A 177 -45.90 -22.96 12.00
CA THR A 177 -44.63 -23.66 12.03
C THR A 177 -43.49 -22.72 11.70
N GLY A 178 -42.55 -22.51 12.63
CA GLY A 178 -41.36 -21.71 12.40
C GLY A 178 -40.13 -22.56 12.25
N ASP A 179 -39.19 -22.17 11.41
CA ASP A 179 -37.86 -22.78 11.30
C ASP A 179 -36.95 -22.22 12.42
N ALA A 180 -36.04 -23.03 12.90
CA ALA A 180 -35.13 -22.60 13.93
C ALA A 180 -33.72 -23.17 13.76
N GLY A 181 -32.72 -22.42 14.13
CA GLY A 181 -31.34 -22.86 14.13
C GLY A 181 -30.44 -21.97 14.97
N SER A 182 -29.23 -22.43 15.19
CA SER A 182 -28.22 -21.65 15.91
C SER A 182 -26.84 -21.84 15.29
N LEU A 183 -26.06 -20.80 15.31
CA LEU A 183 -24.65 -20.82 14.91
C LEU A 183 -23.79 -20.30 16.04
N ALA A 184 -22.51 -20.65 16.03
CA ALA A 184 -21.55 -20.21 17.01
C ALA A 184 -20.49 -19.31 16.38
N VAL A 185 -20.21 -18.19 17.01
CA VAL A 185 -19.10 -17.30 16.64
C VAL A 185 -18.04 -17.31 17.74
N SER A 186 -16.78 -17.22 17.35
CA SER A 186 -15.66 -17.22 18.30
C SER A 186 -15.14 -15.78 18.46
N ILE A 187 -15.26 -15.25 19.66
CA ILE A 187 -14.68 -13.95 20.02
C ILE A 187 -13.29 -14.18 20.58
N VAL A 188 -12.31 -13.45 20.06
CA VAL A 188 -10.89 -13.60 20.34
C VAL A 188 -10.31 -12.34 20.97
N ASP A 189 -9.14 -12.47 21.60
CA ASP A 189 -8.45 -11.36 22.26
C ASP A 189 -7.97 -10.30 21.26
N ASP A 190 -7.46 -10.75 20.11
CA ASP A 190 -7.01 -9.92 18.99
C ASP A 190 -7.16 -10.72 17.69
N ASP A 191 -7.74 -10.11 16.68
CA ASP A 191 -7.95 -10.69 15.33
C ASP A 191 -7.04 -10.05 14.26
N GLN A 192 -6.07 -9.22 14.67
CA GLN A 192 -5.17 -8.51 13.79
C GLN A 192 -3.71 -8.87 14.04
N VAL A 193 -2.93 -8.90 12.97
CA VAL A 193 -1.48 -9.07 13.02
C VAL A 193 -0.82 -7.88 12.35
N THR A 194 -0.04 -7.12 13.12
CA THR A 194 0.77 -6.03 12.56
C THR A 194 2.01 -6.61 11.88
N VAL A 195 2.18 -6.31 10.61
CA VAL A 195 3.38 -6.65 9.84
C VAL A 195 4.17 -5.37 9.61
N THR A 196 5.45 -5.37 9.98
CA THR A 196 6.37 -4.24 9.79
C THR A 196 7.58 -4.66 8.96
N ALA A 197 8.14 -3.70 8.21
CA ALA A 197 9.38 -3.88 7.48
C ALA A 197 10.19 -2.58 7.53
N ASN A 198 11.52 -2.71 7.52
CA ASN A 198 12.46 -1.61 7.35
C ASN A 198 13.19 -1.78 6.02
N VAL A 199 13.53 -0.67 5.37
CA VAL A 199 14.39 -0.61 4.20
C VAL A 199 15.58 0.26 4.56
N ASP A 200 16.76 -0.30 4.55
CA ASP A 200 17.99 0.42 4.87
C ASP A 200 18.34 1.41 3.75
N PRO A 201 18.90 2.60 4.09
CA PRO A 201 19.40 3.56 3.11
C PRO A 201 20.58 2.99 2.33
N THR A 202 20.59 3.21 1.02
CA THR A 202 21.65 2.76 0.12
C THR A 202 22.09 3.88 -0.81
N LEU A 203 23.40 3.97 -1.03
CA LEU A 203 24.03 4.77 -2.08
C LEU A 203 25.19 3.97 -2.65
N THR A 204 25.18 3.75 -3.96
CA THR A 204 26.33 3.28 -4.71
C THR A 204 26.79 4.38 -5.64
N PHE A 205 28.10 4.60 -5.71
CA PHE A 205 28.70 5.60 -6.56
C PHE A 205 30.02 5.04 -7.09
N ASP A 206 30.17 5.07 -8.39
CA ASP A 206 31.34 4.57 -9.09
C ASP A 206 31.83 5.59 -10.10
N ILE A 207 33.15 5.63 -10.32
CA ILE A 207 33.81 6.54 -11.25
C ILE A 207 34.72 5.71 -12.13
N ASP A 208 34.58 5.90 -13.44
CA ASP A 208 35.41 5.25 -14.44
C ASP A 208 36.09 6.28 -15.34
N THR A 209 37.14 5.88 -16.00
CA THR A 209 37.73 6.60 -17.13
C THR A 209 37.74 5.73 -18.37
N SER A 210 37.44 6.32 -19.55
CA SER A 210 37.28 5.52 -20.77
C SER A 210 37.60 6.30 -22.04
N THR A 211 37.83 5.55 -23.11
CA THR A 211 37.91 6.06 -24.48
C THR A 211 36.58 6.13 -25.19
N THR A 212 35.49 5.68 -24.53
CA THR A 212 34.13 5.66 -25.06
C THR A 212 33.12 6.11 -24.00
N THR A 213 31.96 6.55 -24.41
CA THR A 213 30.87 7.00 -23.52
C THR A 213 30.07 5.88 -22.89
N SER A 214 30.38 4.61 -23.17
CA SER A 214 29.55 3.48 -22.79
C SER A 214 30.26 2.34 -22.02
N ALA A 215 31.57 2.44 -21.86
CA ALA A 215 32.35 1.37 -21.21
C ALA A 215 32.47 1.65 -19.70
N ASN A 216 31.96 0.72 -18.88
CA ASN A 216 32.36 0.60 -17.49
C ASN A 216 33.66 -0.24 -17.47
N THR A 217 34.76 0.27 -16.94
CA THR A 217 36.09 -0.26 -17.20
C THR A 217 36.91 -0.59 -15.97
N ASP A 218 36.57 -0.18 -14.77
CA ASP A 218 37.46 -0.23 -13.59
C ASP A 218 38.89 0.30 -13.88
N ALA A 219 39.01 1.22 -14.86
CA ALA A 219 40.30 1.72 -15.30
C ALA A 219 40.89 2.71 -14.31
N GLU A 220 42.20 2.96 -14.40
CA GLU A 220 42.87 3.98 -13.58
C GLU A 220 42.20 5.34 -13.73
N TYR A 221 42.04 6.07 -12.61
CA TYR A 221 41.38 7.39 -12.56
C TYR A 221 42.31 8.47 -13.12
N THR A 222 42.68 8.30 -14.40
CA THR A 222 43.59 9.22 -15.11
C THR A 222 43.04 9.52 -16.50
N VAL A 223 42.92 10.80 -16.84
CA VAL A 223 42.61 11.26 -18.20
C VAL A 223 43.89 11.88 -18.77
N ASP A 224 44.37 11.31 -19.85
CA ASP A 224 45.55 11.78 -20.57
C ASP A 224 45.15 12.52 -21.85
N PHE A 225 45.43 13.82 -21.92
CA PHE A 225 45.23 14.60 -23.14
C PHE A 225 46.35 14.46 -24.17
N GLY A 226 47.40 13.74 -23.84
CA GLY A 226 48.54 13.60 -24.72
C GLY A 226 49.25 14.92 -25.04
N THR A 227 49.82 15.03 -26.25
CA THR A 227 50.46 16.26 -26.68
C THR A 227 49.47 17.25 -27.27
N LEU A 228 49.27 18.38 -26.61
CA LEU A 228 48.37 19.45 -27.06
C LEU A 228 48.93 20.23 -28.25
N SER A 229 48.06 20.80 -29.04
CA SER A 229 48.38 21.52 -30.29
C SER A 229 47.75 22.93 -30.30
N THR A 230 48.43 23.88 -30.99
CA THR A 230 47.88 25.22 -31.23
C THR A 230 46.86 25.28 -32.37
N THR A 231 46.77 24.19 -33.17
CA THR A 231 45.93 24.14 -34.41
C THR A 231 44.63 23.40 -34.24
N GLY A 232 44.39 22.79 -33.11
CA GLY A 232 43.15 22.08 -32.85
C GLY A 232 42.90 21.90 -31.36
N VAL A 233 41.63 21.81 -31.02
CA VAL A 233 41.20 21.34 -29.69
C VAL A 233 41.57 19.87 -29.60
N PHE A 234 42.02 19.44 -28.44
CA PHE A 234 42.21 18.02 -28.18
C PHE A 234 40.90 17.30 -28.43
N SER A 235 40.91 16.33 -29.32
CA SER A 235 39.79 15.44 -29.63
C SER A 235 40.36 14.02 -29.79
N GLY A 236 40.87 13.47 -28.71
CA GLY A 236 41.70 12.26 -28.73
C GLY A 236 40.95 11.02 -29.23
N THR A 237 41.08 10.73 -30.51
CA THR A 237 40.70 9.41 -30.99
C THR A 237 41.69 8.39 -30.41
N GLY A 238 41.23 7.55 -29.49
CA GLY A 238 42.01 6.48 -28.87
C GLY A 238 42.70 6.83 -27.55
N LEU A 239 42.51 8.04 -27.02
CA LEU A 239 42.97 8.41 -25.68
C LEU A 239 41.79 8.41 -24.70
N VAL A 240 42.10 8.19 -23.43
CA VAL A 240 41.07 8.28 -22.34
C VAL A 240 40.73 9.74 -22.13
N ASN A 241 39.54 10.16 -22.49
CA ASN A 241 39.06 11.54 -22.33
C ASN A 241 37.68 11.68 -21.76
N TYR A 242 37.08 10.56 -21.33
CA TYR A 242 35.79 10.54 -20.65
C TYR A 242 35.97 10.15 -19.19
N ILE A 243 35.21 10.81 -18.33
CA ILE A 243 34.99 10.41 -16.94
C ILE A 243 33.53 9.99 -16.85
N MET A 244 33.28 8.78 -16.38
CA MET A 244 31.95 8.22 -16.27
C MET A 244 31.58 8.03 -14.81
N PHE A 245 30.30 8.20 -14.52
CA PHE A 245 29.73 8.04 -13.19
C PHE A 245 28.56 7.09 -13.26
N ASP A 246 28.54 6.10 -12.39
CA ASP A 246 27.38 5.26 -12.14
C ASP A 246 26.89 5.50 -10.70
N LEU A 247 25.60 5.82 -10.53
CA LEU A 247 25.00 6.12 -9.26
C LEU A 247 23.65 5.41 -9.09
N SER A 248 23.44 4.78 -7.93
CA SER A 248 22.13 4.28 -7.54
C SER A 248 21.86 4.61 -6.08
N THR A 249 20.62 4.98 -5.77
CA THR A 249 20.20 5.27 -4.39
C THR A 249 18.71 5.01 -4.21
N ASN A 250 18.31 4.62 -3.01
CA ASN A 250 16.90 4.58 -2.59
C ASN A 250 16.48 5.80 -1.75
N ALA A 251 17.28 6.86 -1.77
CA ALA A 251 16.99 8.09 -1.04
C ALA A 251 15.71 8.77 -1.53
N THR A 252 14.84 9.16 -0.60
CA THR A 252 13.55 9.81 -0.92
C THR A 252 13.70 11.20 -1.53
N SER A 253 14.79 11.89 -1.20
CA SER A 253 15.13 13.21 -1.73
C SER A 253 16.24 13.16 -2.79
N GLY A 254 16.56 11.95 -3.28
CA GLY A 254 17.51 11.74 -4.35
C GLY A 254 18.97 11.90 -3.96
N ALA A 255 19.82 12.20 -4.95
CA ALA A 255 21.25 12.38 -4.78
C ALA A 255 21.80 13.54 -5.61
N ILE A 256 22.94 14.06 -5.19
CA ILE A 256 23.70 15.08 -5.89
C ILE A 256 25.15 14.58 -6.03
N VAL A 257 25.71 14.76 -7.21
CA VAL A 257 27.14 14.61 -7.46
C VAL A 257 27.75 15.98 -7.66
N THR A 258 28.76 16.33 -6.87
CA THR A 258 29.48 17.60 -7.02
C THR A 258 30.86 17.39 -7.63
N ILE A 259 31.39 18.42 -8.28
CA ILE A 259 32.71 18.50 -8.85
C ILE A 259 33.47 19.72 -8.28
N GLN A 260 34.77 19.55 -8.05
CA GLN A 260 35.73 20.63 -7.80
C GLN A 260 37.08 20.26 -8.38
N ASN A 261 37.92 21.22 -8.64
CA ASN A 261 39.30 20.99 -9.07
C ASN A 261 40.33 21.61 -8.10
N ALA A 262 41.53 21.07 -8.12
CA ALA A 262 42.59 21.53 -7.20
C ALA A 262 43.11 22.94 -7.52
N ASN A 263 43.18 23.29 -8.81
CA ASN A 263 43.87 24.50 -9.27
C ASN A 263 42.90 25.66 -9.58
N GLY A 264 41.59 25.47 -9.42
CA GLY A 264 40.57 26.51 -9.71
C GLY A 264 40.66 26.98 -11.16
N THR A 265 40.53 28.28 -11.37
CA THR A 265 40.60 28.90 -12.70
C THR A 265 41.95 28.79 -13.38
N SER A 266 43.01 28.39 -12.68
CA SER A 266 44.32 28.12 -13.28
C SER A 266 44.33 26.88 -14.17
N GLY A 267 43.35 25.97 -13.99
CA GLY A 267 43.20 24.77 -14.81
C GLY A 267 44.37 23.79 -14.61
N MET A 268 44.99 23.36 -15.72
CA MET A 268 46.17 22.53 -15.61
C MET A 268 47.42 23.41 -15.33
N VAL A 269 48.18 23.02 -14.33
CA VAL A 269 49.38 23.76 -13.87
C VAL A 269 50.60 22.91 -14.05
N SER A 270 51.65 23.47 -14.65
CA SER A 270 52.96 22.82 -14.68
C SER A 270 53.59 22.88 -13.30
N THR A 271 53.97 21.77 -12.73
CA THR A 271 54.63 21.68 -11.41
C THR A 271 56.07 22.19 -11.41
N SER A 272 56.69 22.21 -12.56
CA SER A 272 58.10 22.64 -12.73
C SER A 272 58.24 24.15 -12.94
N SER A 273 57.28 24.81 -13.58
CA SER A 273 57.34 26.23 -13.95
C SER A 273 56.28 27.11 -13.34
N SER A 274 55.13 26.53 -12.88
CA SER A 274 53.89 27.22 -12.48
C SER A 274 53.16 27.88 -13.64
N GLU A 275 53.51 27.60 -14.89
CA GLU A 275 52.69 27.96 -16.05
C GLU A 275 51.38 27.22 -16.08
N THR A 276 50.37 27.80 -16.72
CA THR A 276 48.99 27.31 -16.64
C THR A 276 48.39 27.11 -18.03
N ILE A 277 47.50 26.13 -18.16
CA ILE A 277 46.53 26.08 -19.25
C ILE A 277 45.18 26.39 -18.59
N ALA A 278 44.73 27.64 -18.76
CA ALA A 278 43.63 28.17 -17.98
C ALA A 278 42.30 27.44 -18.17
N ASN A 279 41.62 27.24 -17.08
CA ASN A 279 40.26 26.76 -17.06
C ASN A 279 39.31 27.91 -17.38
N ALA A 280 38.55 27.82 -18.45
CA ALA A 280 37.70 28.91 -18.90
C ALA A 280 36.29 28.41 -19.28
N ASN A 281 35.31 29.21 -18.88
CA ASN A 281 33.91 29.03 -19.34
C ASN A 281 33.78 29.70 -20.73
N THR A 282 34.31 29.07 -21.75
CA THR A 282 34.25 29.58 -23.13
C THR A 282 34.28 28.42 -24.10
N THR A 283 33.75 28.67 -25.31
CA THR A 283 33.96 27.76 -26.45
C THR A 283 35.44 27.62 -26.73
N ALA A 284 35.95 26.37 -26.74
CA ALA A 284 37.33 26.12 -27.09
C ALA A 284 37.64 26.54 -28.52
N GLN A 285 38.74 27.28 -28.74
CA GLN A 285 39.13 27.82 -30.01
C GLN A 285 40.58 27.48 -30.31
N SER A 286 40.88 27.13 -31.55
CA SER A 286 42.24 26.88 -32.01
C SER A 286 43.15 28.11 -31.74
N GLY A 287 44.28 27.87 -31.08
CA GLY A 287 45.26 28.91 -30.76
C GLY A 287 44.87 29.82 -29.57
N VAL A 288 43.75 29.57 -28.92
CA VAL A 288 43.32 30.21 -27.68
C VAL A 288 43.37 29.19 -26.58
N GLU A 289 44.17 29.46 -25.55
CA GLU A 289 44.33 28.59 -24.41
C GLU A 289 43.02 28.36 -23.68
N ASN A 290 42.65 27.09 -23.49
CA ASN A 290 41.45 26.67 -22.79
C ASN A 290 41.60 25.22 -22.30
N TYR A 291 41.06 24.99 -21.10
CA TYR A 291 40.89 23.67 -20.50
C TYR A 291 39.49 23.64 -19.85
N GLY A 292 38.79 22.52 -19.99
CA GLY A 292 37.47 22.40 -19.35
C GLY A 292 36.77 21.09 -19.62
N TRP A 293 35.61 20.97 -19.05
CA TRP A 293 34.78 19.78 -19.05
C TRP A 293 33.35 20.10 -19.40
N CYS A 294 32.68 19.21 -20.10
CA CYS A 294 31.26 19.30 -20.38
C CYS A 294 30.57 17.94 -20.23
N VAL A 295 29.27 17.93 -19.98
CA VAL A 295 28.47 16.70 -19.92
C VAL A 295 28.17 16.20 -21.32
N GLU A 296 28.65 15.00 -21.63
CA GLU A 296 28.43 14.30 -22.91
C GLU A 296 27.18 13.44 -22.90
N TYR A 297 26.85 12.88 -21.74
CA TYR A 297 25.71 11.97 -21.59
C TYR A 297 25.20 12.03 -20.14
N GLU A 298 23.88 11.91 -20.02
CA GLU A 298 23.15 11.72 -18.78
C GLU A 298 21.95 10.82 -19.01
N GLY A 299 21.54 10.07 -17.96
CA GLY A 299 20.36 9.23 -18.00
C GLY A 299 20.35 8.20 -16.89
N GLU A 300 19.24 7.48 -16.77
CA GLU A 300 19.05 6.43 -15.79
C GLU A 300 18.26 5.26 -16.39
N THR A 301 18.26 4.13 -15.70
CA THR A 301 17.44 2.99 -16.11
C THR A 301 16.03 3.11 -15.59
N SER A 302 15.86 3.61 -14.37
CA SER A 302 14.54 3.86 -13.76
C SER A 302 14.65 4.72 -12.51
N GLY A 303 13.56 5.35 -12.13
CA GLY A 303 13.47 6.18 -10.94
C GLY A 303 13.35 7.66 -11.26
N ALA A 304 13.94 8.51 -10.43
CA ALA A 304 14.03 9.93 -10.69
C ALA A 304 15.05 10.20 -11.81
N ASP A 305 14.80 11.22 -12.61
CA ASP A 305 15.71 11.64 -13.69
C ASP A 305 17.07 12.00 -13.09
N PHE A 306 18.15 11.50 -13.71
CA PHE A 306 19.53 11.81 -13.33
C PHE A 306 20.12 12.73 -14.39
N ASN A 307 20.18 14.01 -14.08
CA ASN A 307 20.49 15.07 -15.02
C ASN A 307 21.72 15.89 -14.63
N ALA A 308 22.37 16.51 -15.61
CA ALA A 308 23.36 17.52 -15.36
C ALA A 308 22.76 18.74 -14.64
N ALA A 309 23.48 19.26 -13.68
CA ALA A 309 23.03 20.38 -12.87
C ALA A 309 23.48 21.71 -13.47
N GLY A 310 22.53 22.63 -13.64
CA GLY A 310 22.73 24.06 -13.89
C GLY A 310 23.76 24.43 -14.93
N ALA A 311 24.97 24.77 -14.49
CA ALA A 311 26.04 25.26 -15.36
C ALA A 311 26.61 24.20 -16.32
N TYR A 312 26.46 22.92 -15.96
CA TYR A 312 26.96 21.79 -16.77
C TYR A 312 25.88 21.23 -17.70
N GLU A 313 24.69 21.78 -17.66
CA GLU A 313 23.57 21.47 -18.53
C GLU A 313 23.92 21.84 -19.98
N SER A 314 24.60 21.00 -20.67
CA SER A 314 24.95 21.26 -22.08
C SER A 314 24.44 20.18 -22.99
N GLY A 315 23.83 20.62 -24.06
CA GLY A 315 23.26 19.70 -25.05
C GLY A 315 24.26 19.24 -26.08
N THR A 316 25.44 19.03 -25.96
CA THR A 316 26.41 18.36 -26.87
C THR A 316 27.83 18.86 -26.66
N CYS A 317 28.60 18.04 -26.00
CA CYS A 317 30.05 18.12 -26.10
C CYS A 317 30.47 17.59 -27.47
N ALA A 318 30.46 18.41 -28.48
CA ALA A 318 31.14 18.03 -29.70
C ALA A 318 32.63 18.24 -29.46
N GLN A 319 33.44 17.24 -29.49
CA GLN A 319 34.91 17.32 -29.39
C GLN A 319 35.52 18.17 -30.52
N ALA A 320 34.95 19.32 -30.75
CA ALA A 320 35.26 20.26 -31.81
C ALA A 320 35.28 21.67 -31.24
N LEU A 321 35.84 22.61 -31.98
CA LEU A 321 35.97 24.04 -31.68
C LEU A 321 34.67 24.78 -31.23
N SER A 322 33.59 24.07 -30.95
CA SER A 322 32.30 24.64 -30.57
C SER A 322 31.85 24.25 -29.15
N ASP A 323 32.65 23.54 -28.38
CA ASP A 323 32.24 23.10 -27.05
C ASP A 323 32.29 24.25 -26.04
N THR A 324 31.18 24.45 -25.37
CA THR A 324 31.15 25.31 -24.18
C THR A 324 31.49 24.47 -22.97
N THR A 325 32.61 24.71 -22.37
CA THR A 325 33.04 24.08 -21.11
C THR A 325 32.73 25.00 -19.95
N GLU A 326 32.36 24.41 -18.82
CA GLU A 326 32.23 25.18 -17.59
C GLU A 326 33.58 25.33 -16.87
N ALA A 327 33.78 26.52 -16.30
CA ALA A 327 34.95 26.80 -15.47
C ALA A 327 34.82 26.08 -14.13
N LEU A 328 35.77 25.18 -13.88
CA LEU A 328 35.91 24.54 -12.58
C LEU A 328 36.40 25.50 -11.51
N SER A 329 36.14 25.22 -10.26
CA SER A 329 36.56 26.01 -9.12
C SER A 329 37.04 25.09 -7.99
N THR A 330 37.81 25.69 -7.06
CA THR A 330 38.21 24.99 -5.83
C THR A 330 37.04 24.80 -4.86
N SER A 331 35.88 25.38 -5.14
CA SER A 331 34.62 25.15 -4.40
C SER A 331 33.78 24.13 -5.14
N ALA A 332 33.20 23.18 -4.40
CA ALA A 332 32.32 22.18 -4.99
C ALA A 332 31.10 22.83 -5.63
N ALA A 333 30.78 22.44 -6.86
CA ALA A 333 29.59 22.81 -7.62
C ALA A 333 28.78 21.55 -7.96
N ASN A 334 27.47 21.66 -8.07
CA ASN A 334 26.63 20.55 -8.53
C ASN A 334 26.98 20.20 -9.97
N LEU A 335 27.23 18.93 -10.22
CA LEU A 335 27.52 18.38 -11.55
C LEU A 335 26.36 17.56 -12.09
N PHE A 336 25.84 16.66 -11.27
CA PHE A 336 24.64 15.88 -11.56
C PHE A 336 23.71 15.91 -10.36
N GLU A 337 22.42 15.86 -10.62
CA GLU A 337 21.41 15.78 -9.56
C GLU A 337 20.20 14.94 -10.01
N THR A 338 19.51 14.36 -9.05
CA THR A 338 18.22 13.75 -9.32
C THR A 338 17.15 14.85 -9.26
N GLY A 339 16.62 15.24 -10.41
CA GLY A 339 15.63 16.30 -10.51
C GLY A 339 14.67 16.06 -11.65
N PRO A 340 13.63 16.90 -11.84
CA PRO A 340 13.06 17.88 -10.93
C PRO A 340 12.23 17.28 -9.78
N THR A 341 11.90 16.00 -9.84
CA THR A 341 11.27 15.23 -8.77
C THR A 341 12.35 14.42 -8.07
N ALA A 342 12.82 14.89 -6.93
CA ALA A 342 13.73 14.12 -6.09
C ALA A 342 13.15 12.74 -5.78
N GLY A 343 13.99 11.72 -5.76
CA GLY A 343 13.55 10.35 -5.49
C GLY A 343 14.65 9.31 -5.72
N PRO A 344 14.35 8.04 -5.49
CA PRO A 344 15.26 6.95 -5.81
C PRO A 344 15.65 6.93 -7.28
N VAL A 345 16.92 6.64 -7.55
CA VAL A 345 17.44 6.45 -8.91
C VAL A 345 18.15 5.09 -9.01
N ASN A 346 17.93 4.42 -10.12
CA ASN A 346 18.58 3.15 -10.41
C ASN A 346 19.41 3.25 -11.69
N ALA A 347 20.70 2.96 -11.56
CA ALA A 347 21.68 3.03 -12.63
C ALA A 347 21.66 4.39 -13.36
N GLY A 348 21.66 5.47 -12.57
CA GLY A 348 21.94 6.81 -13.08
C GLY A 348 23.36 6.86 -13.61
N ARG A 349 23.53 7.30 -14.86
CA ARG A 349 24.82 7.42 -15.54
C ARG A 349 25.06 8.83 -16.01
N GLY A 350 26.20 9.40 -15.67
CA GLY A 350 26.71 10.66 -16.18
C GLY A 350 28.06 10.47 -16.87
N VAL A 351 28.31 11.21 -17.94
CA VAL A 351 29.59 11.16 -18.67
C VAL A 351 30.08 12.57 -18.90
N LEU A 352 31.31 12.85 -18.46
CA LEU A 352 32.06 14.06 -18.74
C LEU A 352 33.05 13.84 -19.88
N SER A 353 33.09 14.78 -20.82
CA SER A 353 34.12 14.89 -21.84
C SER A 353 35.06 16.05 -21.52
N GLY A 354 36.35 15.77 -21.52
CA GLY A 354 37.40 16.77 -21.32
C GLY A 354 37.90 17.38 -22.63
N SER A 355 38.22 18.67 -22.63
CA SER A 355 38.85 19.35 -23.76
C SER A 355 40.00 20.25 -23.30
N ALA A 356 41.05 20.32 -24.13
CA ALA A 356 42.15 21.24 -23.90
C ALA A 356 42.73 21.76 -25.23
N VAL A 357 43.15 23.00 -25.23
CA VAL A 357 43.84 23.63 -26.36
C VAL A 357 44.88 24.64 -25.84
N ILE A 358 45.95 24.83 -26.57
CA ILE A 358 47.06 25.74 -26.18
C ILE A 358 47.18 26.87 -27.19
N SER A 359 47.78 27.97 -26.75
CA SER A 359 48.15 29.11 -27.57
C SER A 359 49.62 28.99 -28.04
N VAL A 360 50.04 29.87 -28.93
CA VAL A 360 51.43 29.99 -29.37
C VAL A 360 52.36 30.50 -28.26
N LEU A 361 51.78 31.01 -27.16
CA LEU A 361 52.50 31.54 -26.03
C LEU A 361 52.54 30.57 -24.84
N THR A 362 51.82 29.44 -24.92
CA THR A 362 51.84 28.42 -23.87
C THR A 362 53.21 27.76 -23.83
N GLU A 363 53.89 27.80 -22.71
CA GLU A 363 55.25 27.23 -22.59
C GLU A 363 55.26 25.71 -22.70
N ALA A 364 56.30 25.15 -23.25
CA ALA A 364 56.45 23.75 -23.49
C ALA A 364 56.92 23.02 -22.21
N HIS A 365 56.02 22.34 -21.54
CA HIS A 365 56.26 21.49 -20.38
C HIS A 365 55.52 20.14 -20.58
N ASP A 366 55.96 19.10 -19.92
CA ASP A 366 55.43 17.76 -19.96
C ASP A 366 54.68 17.33 -18.67
N ASP A 367 54.47 18.27 -17.78
CA ASP A 367 53.97 18.06 -16.42
C ASP A 367 52.72 18.89 -16.06
N TYR A 368 51.98 19.39 -17.08
CA TYR A 368 50.70 20.08 -16.82
C TYR A 368 49.68 19.09 -16.23
N THR A 369 49.14 19.43 -15.05
CA THR A 369 48.23 18.56 -14.35
C THR A 369 47.15 19.34 -13.62
N ASP A 370 45.97 18.76 -13.48
CA ASP A 370 44.91 19.19 -12.56
C ASP A 370 44.35 17.93 -11.84
N THR A 371 43.70 18.09 -10.73
CA THR A 371 43.04 17.03 -9.97
C THR A 371 41.60 17.39 -9.76
N LEU A 372 40.71 16.53 -10.26
CA LEU A 372 39.28 16.66 -10.06
C LEU A 372 38.84 15.81 -8.87
N THR A 373 37.95 16.36 -8.06
CA THR A 373 37.34 15.65 -6.93
C THR A 373 35.83 15.60 -7.14
N PHE A 374 35.26 14.40 -7.00
CA PHE A 374 33.84 14.16 -7.11
C PHE A 374 33.31 13.61 -5.80
N ILE A 375 32.13 14.10 -5.39
CA ILE A 375 31.46 13.67 -4.16
C ILE A 375 30.00 13.43 -4.46
N ALA A 376 29.54 12.19 -4.20
CA ALA A 376 28.12 11.84 -4.26
C ALA A 376 27.51 11.93 -2.87
N THR A 377 26.34 12.55 -2.76
CA THR A 377 25.59 12.71 -1.52
C THR A 377 24.13 12.37 -1.78
N ALA A 378 23.56 11.47 -0.95
CA ALA A 378 22.14 11.12 -0.99
C ALA A 378 21.41 11.69 0.23
N THR A 379 20.14 12.09 0.06
CA THR A 379 19.31 12.66 1.11
C THR A 379 18.09 11.78 1.34
N PHE A 380 18.08 11.11 2.51
CA PHE A 380 17.06 10.13 2.90
C PHE A 380 15.91 10.73 3.70
#